data_f2cf9f00bc9042a1f7d9ccaef5310b99
#
_entry.id   f2cf9f00bc9042a1f7d9ccaef5310b99
#
_cell.length_a   1.000
_cell.length_b   1.000
_cell.length_c   1.000
_cell.angle_alpha   90.00
_cell.angle_beta   90.00
_cell.angle_gamma   90.00
#
_symmetry.space_group_name_H-M   'P 1'
#
loop_
_entity.id
_entity.type
_entity.pdbx_description
1 polymer ?
#
loop_
_entity_poly.entity_id
_entity_poly.type
_entity_poly.pdbx_seq_one_letter_code
_entity_poly.pdbx_strand_id
1 'polypeptide(L)'
;YSDIGWMPHMGGAVFINAYTNGKRGKFHFKSGTIKNCFSGAGGAVCVHVAQSSSAAAGSAGEFIMDGGEIIDCKCDYLWANYTYGGGAVFVAGNTSKELAAKFTMNGGTISGCTSATHGGGIKSNGIVEMHGDTITDCHCTIASHGQNFGGGVHLFRKAKFTMTGGTISNCTASSGGGVMVWGDDTNGK
;
A
#
# COMPACT_ATOMS: atom_id res chain seq x y z
N TYR A 1 13.10 13.09 20.40
CA TYR A 1 13.23 12.36 19.10
C TYR A 1 13.76 10.94 19.29
N SER A 2 13.68 10.35 20.49
CA SER A 2 14.28 9.04 20.82
C SER A 2 13.30 7.86 20.83
N ASP A 3 12.01 8.05 20.54
CA ASP A 3 10.99 6.99 20.66
C ASP A 3 10.25 6.64 19.35
N ILE A 4 10.67 7.18 18.22
CA ILE A 4 10.19 6.72 16.91
C ILE A 4 11.22 5.71 16.41
N GLY A 5 11.10 4.47 16.88
CA GLY A 5 11.88 3.38 16.32
C GLY A 5 11.76 3.41 14.80
N TRP A 6 12.86 3.46 14.13
CA TRP A 6 13.11 3.33 12.67
C TRP A 6 11.85 3.22 11.82
N MET A 7 11.07 4.29 11.73
CA MET A 7 10.03 4.36 10.70
C MET A 7 10.71 4.58 9.34
N PRO A 8 10.41 3.78 8.33
CA PRO A 8 10.91 4.06 6.98
C PRO A 8 10.39 5.41 6.50
N HIS A 9 11.11 6.07 5.62
CA HIS A 9 10.56 7.20 4.89
C HIS A 9 9.26 6.76 4.22
N MET A 10 8.21 7.55 4.31
CA MET A 10 6.87 7.18 3.86
C MET A 10 6.39 8.10 2.76
N GLY A 11 5.90 7.52 1.65
CA GLY A 11 5.32 8.24 0.53
C GLY A 11 6.33 9.13 -0.19
N GLY A 12 7.01 8.61 -1.19
CA GLY A 12 8.05 9.35 -1.91
C GLY A 12 7.56 10.62 -2.60
N ALA A 13 6.29 10.66 -3.01
CA ALA A 13 5.63 11.86 -3.54
C ALA A 13 4.57 12.39 -2.56
N VAL A 14 3.74 11.51 -1.99
CA VAL A 14 2.60 11.92 -1.17
C VAL A 14 2.52 11.11 0.12
N PHE A 15 2.49 11.77 1.25
CA PHE A 15 2.20 11.17 2.54
C PHE A 15 0.86 11.69 3.08
N ILE A 16 -0.12 10.80 3.19
CA ILE A 16 -1.47 11.11 3.66
C ILE A 16 -1.56 10.71 5.12
N ASN A 17 -1.45 11.68 6.01
CA ASN A 17 -1.47 11.43 7.44
C ASN A 17 -2.89 11.47 8.02
N ALA A 18 -3.06 10.85 9.17
CA ALA A 18 -4.28 10.88 9.97
C ALA A 18 -3.93 11.20 11.43
N TYR A 19 -4.73 12.05 12.04
CA TYR A 19 -4.54 12.47 13.42
C TYR A 19 -5.41 11.67 14.38
N THR A 20 -4.99 11.60 15.64
CA THR A 20 -5.64 10.80 16.70
C THR A 20 -7.06 11.22 17.04
N ASN A 21 -7.47 12.44 16.71
CA ASN A 21 -8.77 13.03 17.01
C ASN A 21 -9.85 12.79 15.93
N GLY A 22 -9.69 11.78 15.08
CA GLY A 22 -10.62 11.47 13.99
C GLY A 22 -10.42 12.29 12.72
N LYS A 23 -9.49 13.27 12.70
CA LYS A 23 -9.16 14.01 11.49
C LYS A 23 -8.30 13.16 10.56
N ARG A 24 -8.63 13.17 9.28
CA ARG A 24 -7.96 12.40 8.24
C ARG A 24 -7.50 13.28 7.09
N GLY A 25 -6.31 12.99 6.58
CA GLY A 25 -5.87 13.52 5.29
C GLY A 25 -6.62 12.82 4.16
N LYS A 26 -6.92 13.57 3.11
CA LYS A 26 -7.49 13.04 1.87
C LYS A 26 -6.71 13.59 0.68
N PHE A 27 -6.31 12.70 -0.22
CA PHE A 27 -5.71 13.06 -1.49
C PHE A 27 -6.58 12.54 -2.63
N HIS A 28 -6.91 13.43 -3.57
CA HIS A 28 -7.71 13.11 -4.74
C HIS A 28 -6.89 13.36 -6.00
N PHE A 29 -6.44 12.30 -6.64
CA PHE A 29 -5.62 12.32 -7.85
C PHE A 29 -6.50 12.08 -9.06
N LYS A 30 -6.74 13.15 -9.83
CA LYS A 30 -7.66 13.10 -10.97
C LYS A 30 -6.97 12.87 -12.30
N SER A 31 -5.76 13.40 -12.45
CA SER A 31 -4.97 13.30 -13.68
C SER A 31 -3.51 13.70 -13.42
N GLY A 32 -2.66 13.43 -14.40
CA GLY A 32 -1.24 13.74 -14.32
C GLY A 32 -0.40 12.50 -14.06
N THR A 33 0.87 12.69 -13.73
CA THR A 33 1.82 11.59 -13.55
C THR A 33 2.65 11.76 -12.29
N ILE A 34 2.70 10.73 -11.46
CA ILE A 34 3.64 10.55 -10.36
C ILE A 34 4.65 9.49 -10.81
N LYS A 35 5.93 9.83 -10.91
CA LYS A 35 6.93 8.89 -11.43
C LYS A 35 8.28 8.97 -10.73
N ASN A 36 9.02 7.86 -10.79
CA ASN A 36 10.40 7.77 -10.29
C ASN A 36 10.52 8.17 -8.81
N CYS A 37 9.46 7.96 -8.03
CA CYS A 37 9.47 8.28 -6.60
C CYS A 37 9.98 7.08 -5.81
N PHE A 38 10.57 7.38 -4.67
CA PHE A 38 11.26 6.39 -3.86
C PHE A 38 10.99 6.60 -2.38
N SER A 39 10.68 5.53 -1.67
CA SER A 39 10.53 5.56 -0.21
C SER A 39 10.60 4.16 0.41
N GLY A 40 10.63 4.09 1.75
CA GLY A 40 10.59 2.83 2.49
C GLY A 40 9.17 2.25 2.67
N ALA A 41 8.12 3.04 2.39
CA ALA A 41 6.73 2.57 2.43
C ALA A 41 5.87 3.39 1.47
N GLY A 42 5.31 2.76 0.45
CA GLY A 42 4.63 3.41 -0.66
C GLY A 42 5.58 4.28 -1.47
N GLY A 43 6.28 3.72 -2.44
CA GLY A 43 7.27 4.43 -3.25
C GLY A 43 6.76 5.76 -3.79
N ALA A 44 5.51 5.82 -4.21
CA ALA A 44 4.83 7.06 -4.57
C ALA A 44 3.97 7.61 -3.41
N VAL A 45 3.00 6.82 -2.93
CA VAL A 45 1.98 7.28 -2.00
C VAL A 45 1.91 6.38 -0.77
N CYS A 46 1.95 6.98 0.42
CA CYS A 46 1.64 6.31 1.66
C CYS A 46 0.33 6.85 2.25
N VAL A 47 -0.63 5.97 2.46
CA VAL A 47 -1.92 6.29 3.11
C VAL A 47 -1.88 5.74 4.53
N HIS A 48 -1.77 6.64 5.50
CA HIS A 48 -1.48 6.27 6.88
C HIS A 48 -2.72 6.26 7.79
N VAL A 49 -2.61 5.57 8.91
CA VAL A 49 -3.59 5.59 10.01
C VAL A 49 -2.90 6.07 11.28
N ALA A 50 -3.66 6.67 12.18
CA ALA A 50 -3.10 7.03 13.48
C ALA A 50 -2.68 5.78 14.26
N GLN A 51 -1.45 5.78 14.75
CA GLN A 51 -0.86 4.64 15.49
C GLN A 51 -1.04 4.74 17.01
N SER A 52 -1.49 5.89 17.51
CA SER A 52 -1.67 6.11 18.94
C SER A 52 -2.75 5.20 19.53
N SER A 53 -2.54 4.75 20.76
CA SER A 53 -3.54 4.01 21.55
C SER A 53 -4.80 4.83 21.82
N SER A 54 -4.74 6.16 21.74
CA SER A 54 -5.86 7.08 21.91
C SER A 54 -6.52 7.49 20.58
N ALA A 55 -6.17 6.85 19.46
CA ALA A 55 -6.75 7.19 18.18
C ALA A 55 -8.28 6.97 18.16
N ALA A 56 -9.01 8.02 17.77
CA ALA A 56 -10.47 7.98 17.63
C ALA A 56 -10.87 7.27 16.33
N ALA A 57 -12.10 6.83 16.26
CA ALA A 57 -12.68 6.33 15.02
C ALA A 57 -12.55 7.37 13.90
N GLY A 58 -12.24 6.90 12.68
CA GLY A 58 -12.01 7.78 11.54
C GLY A 58 -10.60 8.37 11.41
N SER A 59 -9.68 8.04 12.32
CA SER A 59 -8.26 8.45 12.25
C SER A 59 -7.48 7.65 11.20
N ALA A 60 -7.97 7.65 9.96
CA ALA A 60 -7.41 6.90 8.83
C ALA A 60 -7.42 7.74 7.56
N GLY A 61 -6.30 7.77 6.84
CA GLY A 61 -6.17 8.52 5.59
C GLY A 61 -6.99 7.93 4.44
N GLU A 62 -7.26 8.74 3.44
CA GLU A 62 -7.99 8.34 2.22
C GLU A 62 -7.26 8.83 0.98
N PHE A 63 -7.02 7.91 0.04
CA PHE A 63 -6.52 8.21 -1.31
C PHE A 63 -7.56 7.79 -2.34
N ILE A 64 -7.91 8.70 -3.24
CA ILE A 64 -8.79 8.43 -4.37
C ILE A 64 -8.03 8.75 -5.65
N MET A 65 -8.00 7.81 -6.58
CA MET A 65 -7.43 7.97 -7.90
C MET A 65 -8.54 7.78 -8.94
N ASP A 66 -8.92 8.88 -9.61
CA ASP A 66 -9.93 8.86 -10.67
C ASP A 66 -9.29 8.78 -12.07
N GLY A 67 -7.98 8.96 -12.14
CA GLY A 67 -7.21 8.89 -13.37
C GLY A 67 -5.74 9.25 -13.13
N GLY A 68 -4.99 9.40 -14.20
CA GLY A 68 -3.55 9.65 -14.14
C GLY A 68 -2.72 8.39 -14.02
N GLU A 69 -1.45 8.55 -13.76
CA GLU A 69 -0.48 7.47 -13.80
C GLU A 69 0.50 7.52 -12.61
N ILE A 70 0.78 6.36 -12.03
CA ILE A 70 1.87 6.15 -11.08
C ILE A 70 2.85 5.18 -11.72
N ILE A 71 4.06 5.65 -12.05
CA ILE A 71 4.99 4.92 -12.90
C ILE A 71 6.38 4.82 -12.25
N ASP A 72 7.01 3.64 -12.38
CA ASP A 72 8.42 3.41 -12.04
C ASP A 72 8.79 3.88 -10.62
N CYS A 73 7.86 3.77 -9.70
CA CYS A 73 8.10 4.11 -8.30
C CYS A 73 8.61 2.89 -7.53
N LYS A 74 9.41 3.14 -6.48
CA LYS A 74 10.13 2.08 -5.81
C LYS A 74 10.02 2.16 -4.29
N CYS A 75 9.75 1.01 -3.67
CA CYS A 75 9.91 0.77 -2.24
C CYS A 75 11.07 -0.19 -2.00
N ASP A 76 12.11 0.24 -1.28
CA ASP A 76 13.30 -0.59 -1.02
C ASP A 76 13.46 -1.04 0.43
N TYR A 77 12.40 -0.99 1.20
CA TYR A 77 12.42 -1.44 2.59
C TYR A 77 12.79 -2.93 2.69
N LEU A 78 13.94 -3.20 3.29
CA LEU A 78 14.55 -4.54 3.32
C LEU A 78 14.25 -5.35 4.59
N TRP A 79 13.65 -4.75 5.61
CA TRP A 79 13.41 -5.45 6.87
C TRP A 79 12.22 -6.40 6.76
N ALA A 80 12.46 -7.65 7.14
CA ALA A 80 11.56 -8.79 6.96
C ALA A 80 10.31 -8.79 7.87
N ASN A 81 9.81 -7.65 8.30
CA ASN A 81 8.68 -7.61 9.23
C ASN A 81 7.30 -7.53 8.57
N TYR A 82 7.18 -7.83 7.29
CA TYR A 82 5.92 -7.86 6.52
C TYR A 82 5.04 -6.59 6.60
N THR A 83 5.48 -5.58 7.33
CA THR A 83 4.64 -4.41 7.68
C THR A 83 4.57 -3.42 6.55
N TYR A 84 5.69 -3.15 5.89
CA TYR A 84 5.83 -2.13 4.85
C TYR A 84 6.02 -2.73 3.46
N GLY A 85 5.95 -1.91 2.43
CA GLY A 85 6.04 -2.31 1.03
C GLY A 85 5.26 -1.34 0.14
N GLY A 86 4.81 -1.82 -1.01
CA GLY A 86 4.09 -1.03 -2.00
C GLY A 86 5.02 -0.18 -2.85
N GLY A 87 5.44 -0.68 -4.00
CA GLY A 87 6.27 0.08 -4.93
C GLY A 87 5.60 1.38 -5.36
N ALA A 88 4.31 1.34 -5.62
CA ALA A 88 3.50 2.53 -5.83
C ALA A 88 2.84 3.00 -4.53
N VAL A 89 1.94 2.17 -3.95
CA VAL A 89 1.06 2.60 -2.86
C VAL A 89 1.18 1.68 -1.65
N PHE A 90 1.35 2.27 -0.48
CA PHE A 90 1.17 1.59 0.79
C PHE A 90 -0.11 2.08 1.49
N VAL A 91 -0.97 1.15 1.88
CA VAL A 91 -2.22 1.43 2.59
C VAL A 91 -2.15 0.84 3.99
N ALA A 92 -2.03 1.68 4.99
CA ALA A 92 -1.86 1.26 6.37
C ALA A 92 -3.17 0.77 7.01
N GLY A 93 -3.02 -0.08 8.03
CA GLY A 93 -4.09 -0.51 8.92
C GLY A 93 -3.57 -0.64 10.34
N ASN A 94 -4.44 -0.41 11.31
CA ASN A 94 -4.16 -0.66 12.73
C ASN A 94 -5.17 -1.67 13.25
N THR A 95 -4.78 -2.92 13.33
CA THR A 95 -5.66 -4.04 13.71
C THR A 95 -6.15 -3.95 15.14
N SER A 96 -5.35 -3.36 16.03
CA SER A 96 -5.70 -3.19 17.45
C SER A 96 -6.80 -2.13 17.67
N LYS A 97 -6.97 -1.22 16.70
CA LYS A 97 -7.96 -0.13 16.75
C LYS A 97 -9.02 -0.23 15.67
N GLU A 98 -8.97 -1.30 14.87
CA GLU A 98 -9.85 -1.48 13.71
C GLU A 98 -9.83 -0.29 12.73
N LEU A 99 -8.72 0.44 12.71
CA LEU A 99 -8.51 1.54 11.77
C LEU A 99 -7.93 1.01 10.48
N ALA A 100 -8.52 1.39 9.37
CA ALA A 100 -8.07 1.04 8.03
C ALA A 100 -8.03 2.29 7.16
N ALA A 101 -6.85 2.63 6.66
CA ALA A 101 -6.74 3.60 5.58
C ALA A 101 -7.40 3.04 4.32
N LYS A 102 -7.84 3.91 3.44
CA LYS A 102 -8.53 3.50 2.21
C LYS A 102 -7.85 4.06 0.97
N PHE A 103 -7.68 3.18 -0.01
CA PHE A 103 -7.32 3.54 -1.37
C PHE A 103 -8.45 3.10 -2.31
N THR A 104 -9.02 4.04 -3.05
CA THR A 104 -10.02 3.77 -4.10
C THR A 104 -9.42 4.18 -5.43
N MET A 105 -9.39 3.25 -6.37
CA MET A 105 -8.92 3.43 -7.72
C MET A 105 -10.11 3.29 -8.66
N ASN A 106 -10.60 4.42 -9.19
CA ASN A 106 -11.74 4.51 -10.11
C ASN A 106 -11.30 4.63 -11.58
N GLY A 107 -10.04 4.96 -11.81
CA GLY A 107 -9.43 5.15 -13.11
C GLY A 107 -7.92 5.34 -13.01
N GLY A 108 -7.23 5.16 -14.12
CA GLY A 108 -5.80 5.38 -14.24
C GLY A 108 -4.95 4.12 -14.24
N THR A 109 -3.65 4.29 -14.10
CA THR A 109 -2.68 3.20 -14.24
C THR A 109 -1.59 3.25 -13.18
N ILE A 110 -1.28 2.10 -12.61
CA ILE A 110 -0.07 1.85 -11.82
C ILE A 110 0.80 0.90 -12.62
N SER A 111 2.02 1.32 -13.01
CA SER A 111 2.88 0.51 -13.87
C SER A 111 4.37 0.60 -13.52
N GLY A 112 5.11 -0.46 -13.82
CA GLY A 112 6.57 -0.53 -13.65
C GLY A 112 7.06 -0.35 -12.21
N CYS A 113 6.16 -0.39 -11.23
CA CYS A 113 6.53 -0.13 -9.86
C CYS A 113 7.14 -1.36 -9.19
N THR A 114 8.10 -1.14 -8.30
CA THR A 114 8.83 -2.23 -7.66
C THR A 114 8.89 -2.11 -6.15
N SER A 115 8.78 -3.25 -5.48
CA SER A 115 9.03 -3.36 -4.04
C SER A 115 10.16 -4.35 -3.78
N ALA A 116 11.02 -4.05 -2.81
CA ALA A 116 12.03 -5.00 -2.40
C ALA A 116 11.40 -6.30 -1.88
N THR A 117 10.28 -6.22 -1.19
CA THR A 117 9.68 -7.36 -0.48
C THR A 117 8.24 -7.66 -0.86
N HIS A 118 7.31 -6.72 -0.70
CA HIS A 118 5.87 -7.01 -0.77
C HIS A 118 5.08 -5.92 -1.50
N GLY A 119 4.17 -6.34 -2.38
CA GLY A 119 3.34 -5.45 -3.16
C GLY A 119 4.15 -4.60 -4.13
N GLY A 120 4.59 -5.15 -5.26
CA GLY A 120 5.30 -4.38 -6.28
C GLY A 120 4.53 -3.12 -6.69
N GLY A 121 3.22 -3.24 -6.91
CA GLY A 121 2.31 -2.12 -7.07
C GLY A 121 1.79 -1.63 -5.71
N ILE A 122 0.93 -2.42 -5.06
CA ILE A 122 0.21 -2.03 -3.84
C ILE A 122 0.51 -3.00 -2.71
N LYS A 123 0.87 -2.49 -1.54
CA LYS A 123 0.86 -3.21 -0.28
C LYS A 123 -0.25 -2.65 0.60
N SER A 124 -1.13 -3.51 1.11
CA SER A 124 -2.24 -3.07 1.95
C SER A 124 -2.36 -3.86 3.25
N ASN A 125 -2.55 -3.12 4.33
CA ASN A 125 -3.06 -3.58 5.63
C ASN A 125 -4.44 -2.93 5.91
N GLY A 126 -4.97 -2.15 4.97
CA GLY A 126 -6.23 -1.41 5.03
C GLY A 126 -7.24 -1.87 3.96
N ILE A 127 -7.92 -0.93 3.36
CA ILE A 127 -8.97 -1.18 2.36
C ILE A 127 -8.50 -0.68 1.01
N VAL A 128 -8.58 -1.54 -0.01
CA VAL A 128 -8.34 -1.18 -1.42
C VAL A 128 -9.56 -1.56 -2.24
N GLU A 129 -10.03 -0.60 -3.02
CA GLU A 129 -11.10 -0.81 -4.01
C GLU A 129 -10.60 -0.45 -5.40
N MET A 130 -10.86 -1.31 -6.38
CA MET A 130 -10.48 -1.17 -7.78
C MET A 130 -11.70 -1.36 -8.66
N HIS A 131 -12.04 -0.35 -9.47
CA HIS A 131 -13.32 -0.29 -10.19
C HIS A 131 -13.21 -0.30 -11.71
N GLY A 132 -12.05 -0.05 -12.31
CA GLY A 132 -11.91 -0.01 -13.75
C GLY A 132 -10.52 0.34 -14.28
N ASP A 133 -9.51 0.01 -13.53
CA ASP A 133 -8.14 0.52 -13.61
C ASP A 133 -7.15 -0.54 -14.08
N THR A 134 -5.89 -0.15 -14.22
CA THR A 134 -4.82 -1.08 -14.59
C THR A 134 -3.67 -1.04 -13.60
N ILE A 135 -3.27 -2.22 -13.14
CA ILE A 135 -2.02 -2.45 -12.42
C ILE A 135 -1.20 -3.41 -13.28
N THR A 136 -0.08 -2.95 -13.80
CA THR A 136 0.72 -3.77 -14.72
C THR A 136 2.22 -3.64 -14.50
N ASP A 137 2.95 -4.66 -14.91
CA ASP A 137 4.42 -4.67 -14.89
C ASP A 137 5.03 -4.32 -13.51
N CYS A 138 4.33 -4.68 -12.43
CA CYS A 138 4.78 -4.44 -11.07
C CYS A 138 5.46 -5.68 -10.48
N HIS A 139 6.59 -5.47 -9.79
CA HIS A 139 7.45 -6.58 -9.39
C HIS A 139 7.94 -6.49 -7.95
N CYS A 140 8.07 -7.63 -7.30
CA CYS A 140 8.89 -7.74 -6.10
C CYS A 140 10.31 -8.19 -6.49
N THR A 141 11.34 -7.43 -6.06
CA THR A 141 12.70 -7.55 -6.63
C THR A 141 13.68 -8.39 -5.82
N ILE A 142 13.46 -8.58 -4.52
CA ILE A 142 14.41 -9.28 -3.65
C ILE A 142 13.75 -10.52 -3.06
N ALA A 143 14.24 -11.66 -3.50
CA ALA A 143 13.96 -12.96 -2.85
C ALA A 143 14.93 -13.20 -1.68
N SER A 144 15.07 -12.25 -0.76
CA SER A 144 15.82 -12.53 0.46
C SER A 144 15.02 -13.52 1.31
N HIS A 145 15.56 -14.70 1.54
CA HIS A 145 14.93 -15.81 2.25
C HIS A 145 13.71 -16.43 1.52
N GLY A 146 13.60 -16.26 0.20
CA GLY A 146 12.59 -16.94 -0.61
C GLY A 146 11.16 -16.41 -0.49
N GLN A 147 10.95 -15.24 0.10
CA GLN A 147 9.61 -14.74 0.41
C GLN A 147 9.40 -13.29 -0.03
N ASN A 148 8.97 -13.12 -1.26
CA ASN A 148 8.33 -11.87 -1.69
C ASN A 148 6.91 -12.16 -2.18
N PHE A 149 5.97 -11.27 -1.92
CA PHE A 149 4.56 -11.52 -2.06
C PHE A 149 3.82 -10.42 -2.80
N GLY A 150 2.89 -10.83 -3.71
CA GLY A 150 2.02 -9.93 -4.41
C GLY A 150 2.76 -8.96 -5.34
N GLY A 151 3.11 -9.40 -6.54
CA GLY A 151 3.76 -8.53 -7.52
C GLY A 151 2.91 -7.31 -7.85
N GLY A 152 1.64 -7.49 -8.14
CA GLY A 152 0.68 -6.41 -8.28
C GLY A 152 0.19 -5.90 -6.93
N VAL A 153 -0.48 -6.77 -6.16
CA VAL A 153 -1.13 -6.41 -4.89
C VAL A 153 -0.79 -7.43 -3.80
N HIS A 154 -0.36 -6.97 -2.65
CA HIS A 154 -0.23 -7.78 -1.45
C HIS A 154 -1.16 -7.29 -0.33
N LEU A 155 -2.03 -8.18 0.14
CA LEU A 155 -2.94 -7.96 1.24
C LEU A 155 -2.44 -8.69 2.49
N PHE A 156 -2.34 -7.98 3.60
CA PHE A 156 -1.82 -8.54 4.83
C PHE A 156 -2.77 -8.37 6.00
N ARG A 157 -2.94 -9.42 6.79
CA ARG A 157 -3.82 -9.46 7.96
C ARG A 157 -5.29 -9.19 7.60
N LYS A 158 -5.91 -8.17 8.23
CA LYS A 158 -7.33 -7.79 8.05
C LYS A 158 -7.57 -6.90 6.83
N ALA A 159 -6.60 -6.81 5.90
CA ALA A 159 -6.77 -6.02 4.69
C ALA A 159 -7.95 -6.53 3.86
N LYS A 160 -8.68 -5.59 3.24
CA LYS A 160 -9.78 -5.89 2.33
C LYS A 160 -9.44 -5.40 0.94
N PHE A 161 -9.71 -6.23 -0.06
CA PHE A 161 -9.58 -5.88 -1.48
C PHE A 161 -10.87 -6.22 -2.21
N THR A 162 -11.44 -5.23 -2.87
CA THR A 162 -12.59 -5.40 -3.74
C THR A 162 -12.21 -4.96 -5.14
N MET A 163 -12.35 -5.84 -6.11
CA MET A 163 -12.15 -5.54 -7.51
C MET A 163 -13.46 -5.78 -8.26
N THR A 164 -14.05 -4.72 -8.82
CA THR A 164 -15.30 -4.79 -9.59
C THR A 164 -15.06 -4.56 -11.07
N GLY A 165 -13.85 -4.23 -11.45
CA GLY A 165 -13.43 -4.05 -12.85
C GLY A 165 -11.92 -3.78 -12.92
N GLY A 166 -11.41 -3.66 -14.12
CA GLY A 166 -10.00 -3.38 -14.38
C GLY A 166 -9.14 -4.61 -14.61
N THR A 167 -7.83 -4.42 -14.63
CA THR A 167 -6.86 -5.45 -14.99
C THR A 167 -5.63 -5.43 -14.06
N ILE A 168 -5.18 -6.60 -13.64
CA ILE A 168 -3.87 -6.80 -12.99
C ILE A 168 -3.11 -7.77 -13.89
N SER A 169 -2.01 -7.31 -14.49
CA SER A 169 -1.26 -8.09 -15.49
C SER A 169 0.25 -7.93 -15.37
N ASN A 170 1.00 -8.87 -15.93
CA ASN A 170 2.46 -8.84 -16.02
C ASN A 170 3.19 -8.59 -14.68
N CYS A 171 2.56 -8.89 -13.58
CA CYS A 171 3.13 -8.66 -12.26
C CYS A 171 3.82 -9.94 -11.75
N THR A 172 4.94 -9.78 -11.06
CA THR A 172 5.74 -10.93 -10.59
C THR A 172 6.18 -10.83 -9.14
N ALA A 173 6.11 -11.96 -8.45
CA ALA A 173 6.62 -12.20 -7.11
C ALA A 173 6.87 -13.71 -6.92
N SER A 174 7.52 -14.11 -5.83
CA SER A 174 7.68 -15.53 -5.50
C SER A 174 6.33 -16.22 -5.23
N SER A 175 5.36 -15.48 -4.69
CA SER A 175 4.00 -15.97 -4.48
C SER A 175 2.99 -14.88 -4.79
N GLY A 176 1.91 -15.25 -5.52
CA GLY A 176 0.89 -14.30 -5.95
C GLY A 176 1.44 -13.23 -6.87
N GLY A 177 1.91 -13.58 -8.07
CA GLY A 177 2.44 -12.59 -9.03
C GLY A 177 1.48 -11.42 -9.23
N GLY A 178 0.19 -11.68 -9.46
CA GLY A 178 -0.84 -10.64 -9.51
C GLY A 178 -1.25 -10.17 -8.11
N VAL A 179 -1.90 -11.06 -7.34
CA VAL A 179 -2.45 -10.76 -6.01
C VAL A 179 -2.03 -11.84 -5.01
N MET A 180 -1.58 -11.42 -3.84
CA MET A 180 -1.36 -12.28 -2.69
C MET A 180 -2.23 -11.83 -1.51
N VAL A 181 -2.98 -12.76 -0.95
CA VAL A 181 -3.78 -12.54 0.27
C VAL A 181 -3.18 -13.34 1.40
N TRP A 182 -2.71 -12.65 2.43
CA TRP A 182 -2.18 -13.28 3.64
C TRP A 182 -3.16 -13.06 4.78
N GLY A 183 -3.80 -14.14 5.21
CA GLY A 183 -4.75 -14.13 6.33
C GLY A 183 -4.09 -13.77 7.68
N ASP A 184 -4.91 -13.39 8.63
CA ASP A 184 -4.51 -13.19 10.02
C ASP A 184 -4.82 -14.48 10.80
N ASP A 185 -3.81 -15.15 11.32
CA ASP A 185 -3.95 -16.35 12.15
C ASP A 185 -4.46 -16.08 13.57
N THR A 186 -5.12 -14.94 13.79
CA THR A 186 -5.65 -14.57 15.12
C THR A 186 -6.90 -15.35 15.53
N ASN A 187 -7.30 -16.40 14.83
CA ASN A 187 -8.29 -17.38 15.27
C ASN A 187 -7.70 -18.62 15.94
N GLY A 188 -6.51 -18.50 16.50
CA GLY A 188 -6.04 -19.45 17.47
C GLY A 188 -6.81 -19.31 18.78
N LYS A 189 -8.12 -19.53 18.77
CA LYS A 189 -9.00 -20.07 19.81
C LYS A 189 -10.41 -20.08 19.31
#